data_b6494f42fd9855f4c1d1cd27eaaee186
#
_entry.id   b6494f42fd9855f4c1d1cd27eaaee186
#
_cell.length_a   1.000
_cell.length_b   1.000
_cell.length_c   1.000
_cell.angle_alpha   90.00
_cell.angle_beta   90.00
_cell.angle_gamma   90.00
#
_symmetry.space_group_name_H-M   'P 1'
#
loop_
_entity.id
_entity.type
_entity.pdbx_description
1 polymer ?
#
loop_
_entity_poly.entity_id
_entity_poly.type
_entity_poly.pdbx_seq_one_letter_code
_entity_poly.pdbx_strand_id
1 'polypeptide(L)'
;MFIEKLGARPGASPLFTHYDEASGSRVELSGTTFTNWVDKTVNMLDGLGVEAGEPVHLDLVNTSPGHWMTAVWVAAIWQRGCPVAARNDGEAVFTVVGPASDTRGLVTVMCSLHPLGLGLPDLPTDCTDYADVLAESDVHWAESVSPDAPAWLPDITRADLERFPGSDQRLLFADPPPGWESVRMLLVSPVLGGGSTVVVTGASPDRISRIASEEKALLTRVEEAP
;
A
#
# COMPACT_ATOMS: atom_id res chain seq x y z
N MET A 1 -4.77 10.29 14.37
CA MET A 1 -5.15 9.97 12.97
C MET A 1 -4.35 8.77 12.44
N PHE A 2 -4.79 8.11 11.34
CA PHE A 2 -4.12 6.92 10.79
C PHE A 2 -2.60 7.11 10.60
N ILE A 3 -2.17 8.19 9.94
CA ILE A 3 -0.75 8.49 9.70
C ILE A 3 0.03 8.69 11.00
N GLU A 4 -0.54 9.33 12.01
CA GLU A 4 0.11 9.47 13.33
C GLU A 4 0.30 8.10 14.01
N LYS A 5 -0.71 7.22 13.92
CA LYS A 5 -0.60 5.85 14.45
C LYS A 5 0.46 5.05 13.71
N LEU A 6 0.55 5.21 12.39
CA LEU A 6 1.60 4.60 11.58
C LEU A 6 3.00 5.04 12.06
N GLY A 7 3.22 6.36 12.21
CA GLY A 7 4.49 6.93 12.67
C GLY A 7 4.83 6.62 14.13
N ALA A 8 3.81 6.36 14.98
CA ALA A 8 4.01 6.03 16.40
C ALA A 8 4.34 4.55 16.66
N ARG A 9 4.38 3.69 15.63
CA ARG A 9 4.68 2.26 15.79
C ARG A 9 6.12 2.02 16.25
N PRO A 10 6.38 0.89 16.98
CA PRO A 10 7.75 0.46 17.27
C PRO A 10 8.52 0.23 15.96
N GLY A 11 9.58 1.03 15.74
CA GLY A 11 10.26 1.11 14.45
C GLY A 11 10.85 -0.21 13.95
N ALA A 12 11.36 -1.05 14.85
CA ALA A 12 12.00 -2.32 14.50
C ALA A 12 11.00 -3.50 14.32
N SER A 13 9.73 -3.33 14.74
CA SER A 13 8.75 -4.41 14.65
C SER A 13 8.27 -4.56 13.21
N PRO A 14 8.12 -5.80 12.69
CA PRO A 14 7.52 -6.03 11.38
C PRO A 14 6.13 -5.41 11.30
N LEU A 15 5.85 -4.71 10.20
CA LEU A 15 4.52 -4.23 9.87
C LEU A 15 3.91 -5.01 8.72
N PHE A 16 4.66 -5.18 7.64
CA PHE A 16 4.17 -5.82 6.43
C PHE A 16 5.21 -6.81 5.89
N THR A 17 4.82 -8.06 5.71
CA THR A 17 5.64 -9.12 5.10
C THR A 17 4.92 -9.66 3.89
N HIS A 18 5.60 -9.73 2.75
CA HIS A 18 5.06 -10.24 1.50
C HIS A 18 5.90 -11.41 0.99
N TYR A 19 5.26 -12.54 0.77
CA TYR A 19 5.78 -13.71 0.08
C TYR A 19 5.16 -13.78 -1.32
N ASP A 20 5.99 -13.82 -2.33
CA ASP A 20 5.58 -14.08 -3.72
C ASP A 20 6.22 -15.39 -4.17
N GLU A 21 5.42 -16.44 -4.29
CA GLU A 21 5.92 -17.77 -4.68
C GLU A 21 6.30 -17.83 -6.17
N ALA A 22 5.77 -16.94 -7.01
CA ALA A 22 6.15 -16.88 -8.42
C ALA A 22 7.58 -16.41 -8.63
N SER A 23 8.01 -15.40 -7.87
CA SER A 23 9.40 -14.90 -7.87
C SER A 23 10.29 -15.60 -6.83
N GLY A 24 9.71 -16.35 -5.90
CA GLY A 24 10.40 -16.94 -4.76
C GLY A 24 10.89 -15.90 -3.75
N SER A 25 10.31 -14.71 -3.75
CA SER A 25 10.77 -13.61 -2.90
C SER A 25 10.04 -13.53 -1.57
N ARG A 26 10.75 -13.01 -0.55
CA ARG A 26 10.22 -12.58 0.73
C ARG A 26 10.70 -11.16 1.01
N VAL A 27 9.78 -10.25 1.18
CA VAL A 27 10.04 -8.87 1.59
C VAL A 27 9.42 -8.63 2.95
N GLU A 28 10.17 -8.07 3.89
CA GLU A 28 9.65 -7.65 5.18
C GLU A 28 9.97 -6.19 5.42
N LEU A 29 8.95 -5.41 5.69
CA LEU A 29 9.06 -4.01 6.05
C LEU A 29 8.73 -3.86 7.54
N SER A 30 9.71 -3.38 8.30
CA SER A 30 9.49 -2.91 9.67
C SER A 30 8.67 -1.61 9.65
N GLY A 31 8.18 -1.17 10.81
CA GLY A 31 7.51 0.13 10.91
C GLY A 31 8.35 1.26 10.32
N THR A 32 9.64 1.36 10.69
CA THR A 32 10.56 2.37 10.14
C THR A 32 10.75 2.23 8.64
N THR A 33 11.02 1.02 8.14
CA THR A 33 11.24 0.83 6.70
C THR A 33 9.98 1.17 5.89
N PHE A 34 8.81 0.78 6.39
CA PHE A 34 7.54 1.12 5.75
C PHE A 34 7.32 2.63 5.70
N THR A 35 7.52 3.33 6.83
CA THR A 35 7.36 4.80 6.90
C THR A 35 8.36 5.51 5.97
N ASN A 36 9.62 5.06 5.92
CA ASN A 36 10.61 5.63 4.98
C ASN A 36 10.17 5.50 3.52
N TRP A 37 9.61 4.35 3.12
CA TRP A 37 9.04 4.18 1.78
C TRP A 37 7.84 5.10 1.56
N VAL A 38 6.98 5.27 2.56
CA VAL A 38 5.83 6.19 2.48
C VAL A 38 6.33 7.63 2.29
N ASP A 39 7.27 8.10 3.11
CA ASP A 39 7.80 9.47 3.04
C ASP A 39 8.46 9.75 1.68
N LYS A 40 9.29 8.83 1.18
CA LYS A 40 9.88 8.92 -0.16
C LYS A 40 8.82 8.99 -1.25
N THR A 41 7.76 8.18 -1.14
CA THR A 41 6.67 8.17 -2.13
C THR A 41 5.86 9.46 -2.10
N VAL A 42 5.64 10.06 -0.93
CA VAL A 42 4.99 11.36 -0.82
C VAL A 42 5.85 12.46 -1.45
N ASN A 43 7.16 12.48 -1.18
CA ASN A 43 8.08 13.43 -1.78
C ASN A 43 8.09 13.30 -3.32
N MET A 44 8.02 12.08 -3.85
CA MET A 44 7.85 11.85 -5.29
C MET A 44 6.52 12.42 -5.81
N LEU A 45 5.40 12.22 -5.09
CA LEU A 45 4.10 12.80 -5.46
C LEU A 45 4.17 14.35 -5.49
N ASP A 46 4.81 14.97 -4.50
CA ASP A 46 5.05 16.42 -4.47
C ASP A 46 5.88 16.87 -5.67
N GLY A 47 6.96 16.16 -5.98
CA GLY A 47 7.81 16.45 -7.13
C GLY A 47 7.10 16.32 -8.48
N LEU A 48 6.10 15.44 -8.56
CA LEU A 48 5.23 15.27 -9.73
C LEU A 48 4.07 16.26 -9.79
N GLY A 49 3.90 17.12 -8.77
CA GLY A 49 2.89 18.18 -8.73
C GLY A 49 1.51 17.72 -8.28
N VAL A 50 1.39 16.61 -7.55
CA VAL A 50 0.10 16.19 -6.97
C VAL A 50 -0.29 17.13 -5.84
N GLU A 51 -1.46 17.78 -5.93
CA GLU A 51 -1.96 18.67 -4.88
C GLU A 51 -2.87 17.91 -3.89
N ALA A 52 -2.91 18.40 -2.64
CA ALA A 52 -3.77 17.80 -1.62
C ALA A 52 -5.25 17.86 -2.05
N GLY A 53 -5.95 16.74 -1.86
CA GLY A 53 -7.35 16.59 -2.28
C GLY A 53 -7.54 16.06 -3.70
N GLU A 54 -6.52 16.06 -4.54
CA GLU A 54 -6.61 15.45 -5.87
C GLU A 54 -6.69 13.92 -5.78
N PRO A 55 -7.62 13.27 -6.51
CA PRO A 55 -7.69 11.83 -6.53
C PRO A 55 -6.49 11.21 -7.27
N VAL A 56 -5.90 10.19 -6.68
CA VAL A 56 -4.86 9.37 -7.33
C VAL A 56 -5.45 8.01 -7.69
N HIS A 57 -5.51 7.70 -8.98
CA HIS A 57 -5.89 6.37 -9.44
C HIS A 57 -4.77 5.38 -9.13
N LEU A 58 -5.06 4.39 -8.30
CA LEU A 58 -4.12 3.35 -7.89
C LEU A 58 -4.59 1.98 -8.42
N ASP A 59 -4.17 1.61 -9.62
CA ASP A 59 -4.53 0.35 -10.26
C ASP A 59 -3.99 -0.87 -9.49
N LEU A 60 -2.92 -0.70 -8.72
CA LEU A 60 -2.32 -1.78 -7.92
C LEU A 60 -3.28 -2.38 -6.89
N VAL A 61 -4.28 -1.63 -6.42
CA VAL A 61 -5.28 -2.17 -5.48
C VAL A 61 -6.19 -3.21 -6.14
N ASN A 62 -6.24 -3.23 -7.46
CA ASN A 62 -6.98 -4.21 -8.25
C ASN A 62 -6.09 -5.31 -8.81
N THR A 63 -4.89 -4.97 -9.25
CA THR A 63 -4.00 -5.90 -9.98
C THR A 63 -2.99 -6.61 -9.07
N SER A 64 -2.63 -5.99 -7.95
CA SER A 64 -1.62 -6.50 -7.02
C SER A 64 -1.95 -6.12 -5.57
N PRO A 65 -3.19 -6.44 -5.08
CA PRO A 65 -3.70 -5.93 -3.79
C PRO A 65 -2.84 -6.37 -2.59
N GLY A 66 -2.18 -7.51 -2.68
CA GLY A 66 -1.31 -8.05 -1.62
C GLY A 66 0.15 -7.59 -1.70
N HIS A 67 0.56 -6.88 -2.74
CA HIS A 67 1.95 -6.47 -2.88
C HIS A 67 2.30 -5.35 -1.91
N TRP A 68 3.50 -5.40 -1.32
CA TRP A 68 3.94 -4.39 -0.34
C TRP A 68 3.94 -2.95 -0.89
N MET A 69 4.26 -2.77 -2.17
CA MET A 69 4.21 -1.44 -2.81
C MET A 69 2.79 -0.86 -2.81
N THR A 70 1.76 -1.70 -2.98
CA THR A 70 0.37 -1.26 -2.93
C THR A 70 0.02 -0.64 -1.58
N ALA A 71 0.44 -1.27 -0.48
CA ALA A 71 0.24 -0.73 0.87
C ALA A 71 1.01 0.58 1.09
N VAL A 72 2.24 0.68 0.59
CA VAL A 72 3.05 1.92 0.63
C VAL A 72 2.36 3.03 -0.14
N TRP A 73 1.91 2.79 -1.37
CA TRP A 73 1.22 3.78 -2.18
C TRP A 73 -0.06 4.28 -1.53
N VAL A 74 -0.89 3.39 -0.98
CA VAL A 74 -2.11 3.78 -0.25
C VAL A 74 -1.77 4.72 0.91
N ALA A 75 -0.79 4.37 1.73
CA ALA A 75 -0.38 5.19 2.87
C ALA A 75 0.21 6.54 2.42
N ALA A 76 1.00 6.57 1.34
CA ALA A 76 1.59 7.79 0.79
C ALA A 76 0.52 8.73 0.21
N ILE A 77 -0.42 8.21 -0.58
CA ILE A 77 -1.56 8.98 -1.10
C ILE A 77 -2.34 9.60 0.07
N TRP A 78 -2.57 8.84 1.13
CA TRP A 78 -3.24 9.38 2.31
C TRP A 78 -2.40 10.42 3.06
N GLN A 79 -1.10 10.22 3.18
CA GLN A 79 -0.20 11.20 3.83
C GLN A 79 -0.11 12.50 3.03
N ARG A 80 -0.17 12.42 1.68
CA ARG A 80 -0.26 13.59 0.79
C ARG A 80 -1.58 14.36 0.90
N GLY A 81 -2.57 13.81 1.61
CA GLY A 81 -3.89 14.42 1.73
C GLY A 81 -4.84 14.08 0.58
N CYS A 82 -4.50 13.11 -0.25
CA CYS A 82 -5.23 12.69 -1.43
C CYS A 82 -6.14 11.48 -1.16
N PRO A 83 -7.28 11.32 -1.85
CA PRO A 83 -8.03 10.07 -1.85
C PRO A 83 -7.46 9.07 -2.87
N VAL A 84 -7.58 7.78 -2.53
CA VAL A 84 -7.35 6.69 -3.48
C VAL A 84 -8.59 6.51 -4.35
N ALA A 85 -8.43 6.51 -5.67
CA ALA A 85 -9.42 6.09 -6.65
C ALA A 85 -9.06 4.68 -7.15
N ALA A 86 -9.89 3.68 -6.84
CA ALA A 86 -9.67 2.31 -7.29
C ALA A 86 -10.12 2.10 -8.76
N ARG A 87 -10.88 3.02 -9.32
CA ARG A 87 -11.33 3.01 -10.71
C ARG A 87 -10.85 4.26 -11.43
N ASN A 88 -10.47 4.10 -12.68
CA ASN A 88 -10.18 5.22 -13.55
C ASN A 88 -11.48 5.59 -14.30
N ASP A 89 -12.23 6.51 -13.73
CA ASP A 89 -13.44 7.07 -14.33
C ASP A 89 -13.19 8.37 -15.11
N GLY A 90 -11.91 8.69 -15.32
CA GLY A 90 -11.46 9.87 -16.07
C GLY A 90 -11.27 11.13 -15.23
N GLU A 91 -11.50 11.09 -13.93
CA GLU A 91 -11.29 12.23 -13.03
C GLU A 91 -9.86 12.32 -12.49
N ALA A 92 -9.16 11.19 -12.39
CA ALA A 92 -7.80 11.15 -11.86
C ALA A 92 -6.77 11.58 -12.91
N VAL A 93 -6.03 12.64 -12.60
CA VAL A 93 -4.90 13.15 -13.39
C VAL A 93 -3.69 12.21 -13.22
N PHE A 94 -3.47 11.74 -11.99
CA PHE A 94 -2.36 10.87 -11.61
C PHE A 94 -2.81 9.41 -11.56
N THR A 95 -2.01 8.55 -12.17
CA THR A 95 -2.29 7.12 -12.25
C THR A 95 -1.05 6.31 -11.87
N VAL A 96 -1.21 5.34 -10.99
CA VAL A 96 -0.16 4.40 -10.57
C VAL A 96 -0.53 3.00 -11.02
N VAL A 97 0.35 2.37 -11.78
CA VAL A 97 0.09 1.08 -12.44
C VAL A 97 1.20 0.05 -12.20
N GLY A 98 0.87 -1.21 -12.41
CA GLY A 98 1.84 -2.29 -12.48
C GLY A 98 2.51 -2.42 -13.86
N PRO A 99 3.50 -3.34 -14.02
CA PRO A 99 4.36 -3.40 -15.21
C PRO A 99 3.63 -3.86 -16.48
N ALA A 100 2.50 -4.53 -16.35
CA ALA A 100 1.72 -5.07 -17.48
C ALA A 100 0.45 -4.26 -17.79
N SER A 101 0.30 -3.08 -17.17
CA SER A 101 -0.90 -2.26 -17.37
C SER A 101 -0.76 -1.35 -18.59
N ASP A 102 -1.83 -1.29 -19.39
CA ASP A 102 -1.97 -0.33 -20.50
C ASP A 102 -2.72 0.94 -20.07
N THR A 103 -3.15 1.02 -18.80
CA THR A 103 -3.85 2.19 -18.27
C THR A 103 -2.90 3.38 -18.18
N ARG A 104 -3.37 4.55 -18.63
CA ARG A 104 -2.62 5.81 -18.58
C ARG A 104 -3.47 6.93 -18.01
N GLY A 105 -2.80 7.85 -17.29
CA GLY A 105 -3.31 9.16 -16.90
C GLY A 105 -2.50 10.26 -17.57
N LEU A 106 -2.74 11.51 -17.20
CA LEU A 106 -1.89 12.62 -17.64
C LEU A 106 -0.46 12.47 -17.11
N VAL A 107 -0.32 12.03 -15.87
CA VAL A 107 0.92 11.58 -15.26
C VAL A 107 0.76 10.12 -14.86
N THR A 108 1.63 9.26 -15.34
CA THR A 108 1.61 7.82 -15.04
C THR A 108 2.90 7.38 -14.37
N VAL A 109 2.80 6.84 -13.16
CA VAL A 109 3.91 6.17 -12.47
C VAL A 109 3.75 4.66 -12.64
N MET A 110 4.79 4.01 -13.14
CA MET A 110 4.79 2.56 -13.35
C MET A 110 5.69 1.88 -12.31
N CYS A 111 5.13 0.92 -11.60
CA CYS A 111 5.80 0.11 -10.60
C CYS A 111 6.24 -1.23 -11.21
N SER A 112 7.51 -1.58 -11.07
CA SER A 112 8.04 -2.87 -11.55
C SER A 112 7.52 -4.06 -10.73
N LEU A 113 7.05 -3.83 -9.52
CA LEU A 113 6.72 -4.84 -8.50
C LEU A 113 7.94 -5.71 -8.11
N HIS A 114 9.14 -5.22 -8.38
CA HIS A 114 10.36 -5.93 -8.00
C HIS A 114 10.52 -5.94 -6.47
N PRO A 115 10.91 -7.07 -5.83
CA PRO A 115 11.01 -7.20 -4.37
C PRO A 115 11.87 -6.12 -3.69
N LEU A 116 12.88 -5.62 -4.36
CA LEU A 116 13.80 -4.58 -3.87
C LEU A 116 13.46 -3.16 -4.39
N GLY A 117 12.32 -2.97 -5.03
CA GLY A 117 11.95 -1.66 -5.59
C GLY A 117 12.82 -1.21 -6.77
N LEU A 118 13.47 -2.14 -7.49
CA LEU A 118 14.27 -1.81 -8.67
C LEU A 118 13.37 -1.42 -9.85
N GLY A 119 13.93 -0.63 -10.77
CA GLY A 119 13.22 -0.10 -11.94
C GLY A 119 12.88 -1.15 -13.00
N LEU A 120 12.12 -0.70 -13.98
CA LEU A 120 11.74 -1.47 -15.15
C LEU A 120 12.86 -1.41 -16.21
N PRO A 121 13.26 -2.56 -16.80
CA PRO A 121 14.25 -2.55 -17.88
C PRO A 121 13.73 -1.85 -19.15
N ASP A 122 12.43 -1.95 -19.41
CA ASP A 122 11.76 -1.40 -20.59
C ASP A 122 10.59 -0.50 -20.13
N LEU A 123 10.93 0.69 -19.60
CA LEU A 123 9.93 1.67 -19.20
C LEU A 123 9.34 2.38 -20.43
N PRO A 124 8.00 2.44 -20.59
CA PRO A 124 7.37 3.26 -21.61
C PRO A 124 7.74 4.74 -21.46
N THR A 125 7.95 5.43 -22.59
CA THR A 125 8.44 6.82 -22.60
C THR A 125 7.47 7.84 -22.01
N ASP A 126 6.21 7.47 -21.88
CA ASP A 126 5.13 8.26 -21.30
C ASP A 126 4.88 7.95 -19.80
N CYS A 127 5.78 7.16 -19.20
CA CYS A 127 5.70 6.78 -17.79
C CYS A 127 6.92 7.27 -17.00
N THR A 128 6.70 7.51 -15.70
CA THR A 128 7.76 7.70 -14.71
C THR A 128 8.03 6.38 -14.01
N ASP A 129 9.29 6.00 -13.83
CA ASP A 129 9.64 4.80 -13.08
C ASP A 129 9.47 5.03 -11.57
N TYR A 130 8.73 4.16 -10.90
CA TYR A 130 8.64 4.23 -9.44
C TYR A 130 10.00 4.07 -8.74
N ALA A 131 10.99 3.44 -9.37
CA ALA A 131 12.34 3.33 -8.81
C ALA A 131 13.03 4.68 -8.56
N ASP A 132 12.61 5.76 -9.22
CA ASP A 132 13.11 7.12 -8.98
C ASP A 132 12.86 7.56 -7.52
N VAL A 133 11.88 6.97 -6.85
CA VAL A 133 11.58 7.15 -5.41
C VAL A 133 12.81 6.89 -4.51
N LEU A 134 13.75 6.08 -4.95
CA LEU A 134 14.97 5.79 -4.17
C LEU A 134 15.87 7.03 -3.97
N ALA A 135 15.77 8.02 -4.84
CA ALA A 135 16.49 9.29 -4.74
C ALA A 135 15.81 10.29 -3.80
N GLU A 136 14.56 10.05 -3.42
CA GLU A 136 13.80 10.96 -2.57
C GLU A 136 14.22 10.89 -1.10
N SER A 137 13.92 11.96 -0.36
CA SER A 137 14.11 12.02 1.09
C SER A 137 13.21 11.01 1.81
N ASP A 138 13.73 10.35 2.83
CA ASP A 138 12.98 9.47 3.74
C ASP A 138 12.36 10.21 4.93
N VAL A 139 12.20 11.53 4.79
CA VAL A 139 11.51 12.40 5.75
C VAL A 139 10.51 13.27 5.00
N HIS A 140 9.27 13.22 5.44
CA HIS A 140 8.19 14.09 4.97
C HIS A 140 7.33 14.56 6.15
N TRP A 141 6.93 15.83 6.13
CA TRP A 141 6.05 16.39 7.15
C TRP A 141 4.61 16.33 6.65
N ALA A 142 3.82 15.42 7.20
CA ALA A 142 2.41 15.29 6.84
C ALA A 142 1.64 16.57 7.18
N GLU A 143 0.87 17.06 6.22
CA GLU A 143 -0.06 18.16 6.44
C GLU A 143 -1.31 17.69 7.21
N SER A 144 -1.94 18.64 7.90
CA SER A 144 -3.21 18.37 8.58
C SER A 144 -4.33 18.22 7.55
N VAL A 145 -4.99 17.09 7.53
CA VAL A 145 -6.13 16.80 6.64
C VAL A 145 -7.42 16.75 7.43
N SER A 146 -8.50 17.34 6.88
CA SER A 146 -9.83 17.29 7.51
C SER A 146 -10.28 15.83 7.73
N PRO A 147 -10.89 15.52 8.88
CA PRO A 147 -11.52 14.22 9.11
C PRO A 147 -12.58 13.84 8.05
N ASP A 148 -13.28 14.83 7.50
CA ASP A 148 -14.32 14.63 6.49
C ASP A 148 -13.76 14.51 5.07
N ALA A 149 -12.46 14.75 4.87
CA ALA A 149 -11.83 14.57 3.57
C ALA A 149 -11.87 13.11 3.13
N PRO A 150 -12.08 12.84 1.83
CA PRO A 150 -12.10 11.47 1.33
C PRO A 150 -10.73 10.79 1.48
N ALA A 151 -10.76 9.51 1.83
CA ALA A 151 -9.61 8.63 1.86
C ALA A 151 -9.66 7.60 0.72
N TRP A 152 -10.86 7.13 0.41
CA TRP A 152 -11.10 6.16 -0.66
C TRP A 152 -12.41 6.50 -1.36
N LEU A 153 -12.35 6.68 -2.67
CA LEU A 153 -13.52 7.05 -3.45
C LEU A 153 -14.41 5.83 -3.76
N PRO A 154 -15.76 6.03 -3.77
CA PRO A 154 -16.40 7.31 -3.45
C PRO A 154 -16.72 7.55 -1.95
N ASP A 155 -16.66 6.50 -1.10
CA ASP A 155 -17.50 6.49 0.10
C ASP A 155 -16.76 6.49 1.45
N ILE A 156 -15.42 6.42 1.49
CA ILE A 156 -14.66 6.32 2.75
C ILE A 156 -13.94 7.63 3.04
N THR A 157 -14.23 8.23 4.19
CA THR A 157 -13.56 9.43 4.70
C THR A 157 -12.37 9.09 5.60
N ARG A 158 -11.56 10.10 5.95
CA ARG A 158 -10.47 9.96 6.94
C ARG A 158 -11.00 9.55 8.31
N ALA A 159 -12.15 10.10 8.72
CA ALA A 159 -12.80 9.73 9.97
C ALA A 159 -13.25 8.27 9.98
N ASP A 160 -13.69 7.74 8.85
CA ASP A 160 -14.10 6.34 8.75
C ASP A 160 -12.94 5.38 8.94
N LEU A 161 -11.73 5.74 8.47
CA LEU A 161 -10.54 4.90 8.71
C LEU A 161 -10.35 4.58 10.20
N GLU A 162 -10.66 5.52 11.08
CA GLU A 162 -10.44 5.38 12.54
C GLU A 162 -11.53 4.57 13.25
N ARG A 163 -12.65 4.35 12.59
CA ARG A 163 -13.79 3.59 13.14
C ARG A 163 -13.68 2.09 12.86
N PHE A 164 -12.78 1.70 11.94
CA PHE A 164 -12.58 0.27 11.67
C PHE A 164 -11.90 -0.41 12.85
N PRO A 165 -12.25 -1.68 13.13
CA PRO A 165 -11.62 -2.43 14.19
C PRO A 165 -10.13 -2.65 13.88
N GLY A 166 -9.28 -2.32 14.85
CA GLY A 166 -7.86 -2.61 14.82
C GLY A 166 -7.57 -4.04 15.30
N SER A 167 -6.55 -4.66 14.75
CA SER A 167 -6.04 -5.96 15.21
C SER A 167 -4.63 -5.79 15.79
N ASP A 168 -4.37 -6.38 16.94
CA ASP A 168 -3.04 -6.48 17.57
C ASP A 168 -2.31 -7.75 17.15
N GLN A 169 -2.96 -8.61 16.35
CA GLN A 169 -2.44 -9.88 15.91
C GLN A 169 -1.53 -9.74 14.67
N ARG A 170 -0.66 -10.74 14.49
CA ARG A 170 0.00 -10.97 13.21
C ARG A 170 -0.89 -11.86 12.35
N LEU A 171 -1.49 -11.28 11.31
CA LEU A 171 -2.46 -11.96 10.45
C LEU A 171 -1.83 -12.35 9.12
N LEU A 172 -2.14 -13.55 8.62
CA LEU A 172 -1.72 -14.01 7.30
C LEU A 172 -2.92 -14.08 6.37
N PHE A 173 -2.76 -13.48 5.20
CA PHE A 173 -3.73 -13.49 4.10
C PHE A 173 -3.11 -14.14 2.88
N ALA A 174 -3.81 -15.13 2.32
CA ALA A 174 -3.42 -15.77 1.08
C ALA A 174 -4.25 -15.22 -0.07
N ASP A 175 -3.58 -14.79 -1.14
CA ASP A 175 -4.19 -14.27 -2.37
C ASP A 175 -5.35 -13.28 -2.08
N PRO A 176 -5.09 -12.14 -1.41
CA PRO A 176 -6.13 -11.20 -1.03
C PRO A 176 -6.87 -10.68 -2.28
N PRO A 177 -8.22 -10.54 -2.21
CA PRO A 177 -9.00 -10.03 -3.34
C PRO A 177 -8.74 -8.55 -3.63
N PRO A 178 -9.07 -8.06 -4.83
CA PRO A 178 -8.99 -6.66 -5.17
C PRO A 178 -9.84 -5.75 -4.29
N GLY A 179 -9.41 -4.49 -4.13
CA GLY A 179 -10.23 -3.40 -3.63
C GLY A 179 -10.10 -3.08 -2.15
N TRP A 180 -11.09 -2.35 -1.66
CA TRP A 180 -11.08 -1.72 -0.34
C TRP A 180 -10.90 -2.70 0.82
N GLU A 181 -11.59 -3.84 0.80
CA GLU A 181 -11.54 -4.79 1.93
C GLU A 181 -10.11 -5.32 2.17
N SER A 182 -9.35 -5.54 1.12
CA SER A 182 -7.93 -5.89 1.26
C SER A 182 -7.12 -4.75 1.87
N VAL A 183 -7.31 -3.52 1.42
CA VAL A 183 -6.62 -2.36 2.02
C VAL A 183 -6.98 -2.22 3.50
N ARG A 184 -8.26 -2.35 3.83
CA ARG A 184 -8.75 -2.28 5.22
C ARG A 184 -8.08 -3.33 6.10
N MET A 185 -8.02 -4.58 5.63
CA MET A 185 -7.51 -5.70 6.42
C MET A 185 -5.99 -5.75 6.48
N LEU A 186 -5.33 -5.47 5.35
CA LEU A 186 -3.88 -5.60 5.24
C LEU A 186 -3.12 -4.39 5.80
N LEU A 187 -3.74 -3.21 5.80
CA LEU A 187 -3.07 -1.98 6.20
C LEU A 187 -3.77 -1.27 7.35
N VAL A 188 -5.09 -0.97 7.22
CA VAL A 188 -5.78 -0.13 8.22
C VAL A 188 -5.87 -0.86 9.56
N SER A 189 -6.38 -2.09 9.57
CA SER A 189 -6.57 -2.86 10.80
C SER A 189 -5.29 -3.07 11.61
N PRO A 190 -4.14 -3.52 11.05
CA PRO A 190 -2.91 -3.68 11.80
C PRO A 190 -2.31 -2.35 12.27
N VAL A 191 -2.45 -1.27 11.49
CA VAL A 191 -1.96 0.05 11.92
C VAL A 191 -2.78 0.57 13.12
N LEU A 192 -4.10 0.42 13.10
CA LEU A 192 -4.96 0.86 14.19
C LEU A 192 -4.78 0.06 15.48
N GLY A 193 -4.58 -1.25 15.35
CA GLY A 193 -4.51 -2.17 16.50
C GLY A 193 -3.10 -2.50 16.99
N GLY A 194 -2.05 -2.12 16.27
CA GLY A 194 -0.67 -2.45 16.64
C GLY A 194 -0.18 -3.82 16.16
N GLY A 195 -0.97 -4.54 15.37
CA GLY A 195 -0.63 -5.83 14.78
C GLY A 195 0.27 -5.73 13.54
N SER A 196 0.36 -6.81 12.78
CA SER A 196 1.14 -6.85 11.55
C SER A 196 0.53 -7.81 10.53
N THR A 197 0.91 -7.64 9.26
CA THR A 197 0.37 -8.39 8.14
C THR A 197 1.43 -9.25 7.49
N VAL A 198 1.05 -10.48 7.16
CA VAL A 198 1.77 -11.37 6.25
C VAL A 198 0.86 -11.63 5.04
N VAL A 199 1.36 -11.37 3.85
CA VAL A 199 0.67 -11.73 2.61
C VAL A 199 1.44 -12.83 1.92
N VAL A 200 0.72 -13.81 1.39
CA VAL A 200 1.29 -14.90 0.58
C VAL A 200 0.54 -14.96 -0.74
N THR A 201 1.25 -14.83 -1.85
CA THR A 201 0.66 -14.90 -3.19
C THR A 201 1.14 -16.13 -3.97
N GLY A 202 0.21 -16.83 -4.62
CA GLY A 202 0.48 -17.95 -5.51
C GLY A 202 0.98 -19.23 -4.84
N ALA A 203 0.74 -19.43 -3.53
CA ALA A 203 1.23 -20.56 -2.77
C ALA A 203 0.21 -21.72 -2.67
N SER A 204 0.71 -22.94 -2.55
CA SER A 204 -0.12 -24.09 -2.21
C SER A 204 -0.62 -24.02 -0.75
N PRO A 205 -1.75 -24.69 -0.40
CA PRO A 205 -2.25 -24.72 0.98
C PRO A 205 -1.23 -25.22 2.02
N ASP A 206 -0.41 -26.21 1.66
CA ASP A 206 0.66 -26.72 2.54
C ASP A 206 1.75 -25.67 2.76
N ARG A 207 2.09 -24.90 1.72
CA ARG A 207 3.07 -23.83 1.82
C ARG A 207 2.55 -22.67 2.68
N ILE A 208 1.28 -22.27 2.48
CA ILE A 208 0.59 -21.27 3.30
C ILE A 208 0.62 -21.67 4.78
N SER A 209 0.24 -22.91 5.09
CA SER A 209 0.23 -23.43 6.47
C SER A 209 1.62 -23.41 7.11
N ARG A 210 2.66 -23.73 6.32
CA ARG A 210 4.05 -23.67 6.78
C ARG A 210 4.49 -22.24 7.07
N ILE A 211 4.22 -21.29 6.16
CA ILE A 211 4.53 -19.88 6.36
C ILE A 211 3.79 -19.33 7.59
N ALA A 212 2.50 -19.68 7.77
CA ALA A 212 1.74 -19.26 8.95
C ALA A 212 2.42 -19.71 10.26
N SER A 213 2.93 -20.94 10.29
CA SER A 213 3.66 -21.46 11.45
C SER A 213 5.02 -20.77 11.65
N GLU A 214 5.80 -20.59 10.58
CA GLU A 214 7.11 -19.92 10.61
C GLU A 214 7.00 -18.47 11.07
N GLU A 215 6.03 -17.74 10.55
CA GLU A 215 5.75 -16.32 10.87
C GLU A 215 4.95 -16.16 12.18
N LYS A 216 4.49 -17.24 12.80
CA LYS A 216 3.58 -17.22 13.96
C LYS A 216 2.36 -16.35 13.69
N ALA A 217 1.82 -16.43 12.49
CA ALA A 217 0.70 -15.63 12.02
C ALA A 217 -0.60 -16.45 12.01
N LEU A 218 -1.70 -15.81 12.31
CA LEU A 218 -3.03 -16.41 12.22
C LEU A 218 -3.51 -16.33 10.77
N LEU A 219 -3.78 -17.50 10.17
CA LEU A 219 -4.36 -17.55 8.83
C LEU A 219 -5.80 -17.00 8.87
N THR A 220 -6.03 -15.98 8.06
CA THR A 220 -7.29 -15.23 8.03
C THR A 220 -7.70 -15.00 6.58
N ARG A 221 -9.02 -14.88 6.35
CA ARG A 221 -9.57 -14.44 5.07
C ARG A 221 -10.02 -12.99 5.16
N VAL A 222 -9.93 -12.26 4.05
CA VAL A 222 -10.39 -10.86 3.99
C VAL A 222 -11.89 -10.75 4.32
N GLU A 223 -12.70 -11.74 3.92
CA GLU A 223 -14.14 -11.81 4.17
C GLU A 223 -14.52 -12.17 5.64
N GLU A 224 -13.60 -12.72 6.40
CA GLU A 224 -13.84 -13.21 7.78
C GLU A 224 -13.42 -12.19 8.85
N ALA A 225 -13.06 -10.99 8.43
CA ALA A 225 -12.62 -9.98 9.37
C ALA A 225 -13.80 -9.39 10.15
N PRO A 226 -13.68 -9.26 11.46
CA PRO A 226 -14.69 -8.70 12.32
C PRO A 226 -14.98 -7.22 12.04
#